data_5d8ec51735507688c7f942578ef13f87
#
_entry.id   5d8ec51735507688c7f942578ef13f87
#
_cell.length_a   1.000
_cell.length_b   1.000
_cell.length_c   1.000
_cell.angle_alpha   90.00
_cell.angle_beta   90.00
_cell.angle_gamma   90.00
#
_symmetry.space_group_name_H-M   'P 1'
#
loop_
_entity.id
_entity.type
_entity.pdbx_description
1 polymer ?
#
loop_
_entity_poly.entity_id
_entity_poly.type
_entity_poly.pdbx_seq_one_letter_code
_entity_poly.pdbx_strand_id
1 'polypeptide(L)'
;MQELYFRELGEGKPLIILHGLLGTSDNWLTLGKKYAEHFKVYILDQRNHGQSFHDDEFSYPAMAEDLLNFMNNQNIEKAHILGHSMGGKVAMTFATEHPNRVDKLIVADIGPQSYPPHHTLIFKGLFSLDLPNLSSRKEADEKLAEYIPEFGVRQFLLKNL
;
A
#
# COMPACT_ATOMS: atom_id res chain seq x y z
N MET A 1 3.78 -12.73 16.44
CA MET A 1 3.38 -11.41 15.92
C MET A 1 3.37 -11.55 14.40
N GLN A 2 2.34 -11.12 13.73
CA GLN A 2 2.27 -11.19 12.26
C GLN A 2 3.20 -10.11 11.69
N GLU A 3 3.96 -10.45 10.63
CA GLU A 3 4.93 -9.53 10.04
C GLU A 3 4.46 -9.06 8.67
N LEU A 4 4.73 -7.78 8.35
CA LEU A 4 4.50 -7.26 7.02
C LEU A 4 5.56 -7.79 6.05
N TYR A 5 5.14 -8.20 4.87
CA TYR A 5 6.06 -8.43 3.76
C TYR A 5 6.64 -7.09 3.28
N PHE A 6 7.90 -7.10 2.91
CA PHE A 6 8.58 -5.92 2.38
C PHE A 6 9.67 -6.26 1.37
N ARG A 7 10.01 -5.26 0.57
CA ARG A 7 11.19 -5.26 -0.29
C ARG A 7 12.20 -4.27 0.25
N GLU A 8 13.45 -4.67 0.31
CA GLU A 8 14.57 -3.83 0.73
C GLU A 8 15.49 -3.54 -0.45
N LEU A 9 15.91 -2.27 -0.62
CA LEU A 9 16.78 -1.81 -1.70
C LEU A 9 17.71 -0.72 -1.19
N GLY A 10 18.96 -0.71 -1.69
CA GLY A 10 19.93 0.34 -1.39
C GLY A 10 20.46 0.32 0.04
N GLU A 11 21.16 1.38 0.40
CA GLU A 11 21.82 1.58 1.69
C GLU A 11 21.64 3.03 2.17
N GLY A 12 21.94 3.31 3.45
CA GLY A 12 21.91 4.66 4.02
C GLY A 12 20.69 4.91 4.90
N LYS A 13 20.14 6.14 4.86
CA LYS A 13 19.00 6.53 5.72
C LYS A 13 17.74 5.78 5.32
N PRO A 14 16.96 5.28 6.30
CA PRO A 14 15.72 4.57 6.00
C PRO A 14 14.67 5.45 5.33
N LEU A 15 14.11 4.96 4.22
CA LEU A 15 12.91 5.49 3.56
C LEU A 15 11.88 4.36 3.48
N ILE A 16 10.75 4.51 4.15
CA ILE A 16 9.66 3.55 4.13
C ILE A 16 8.58 4.04 3.18
N ILE A 17 8.11 3.18 2.28
CA ILE A 17 7.08 3.48 1.28
C ILE A 17 5.83 2.65 1.57
N LEU A 18 4.68 3.33 1.69
CA LEU A 18 3.36 2.75 1.92
C LEU A 18 2.48 2.99 0.69
N HIS A 19 2.02 1.91 0.06
CA HIS A 19 1.17 1.97 -1.14
C HIS A 19 -0.28 2.36 -0.85
N GLY A 20 -1.06 2.67 -1.87
CA GLY A 20 -2.50 2.91 -1.80
C GLY A 20 -3.34 1.64 -1.75
N LEU A 21 -4.66 1.80 -1.54
CA LEU A 21 -5.63 0.71 -1.53
C LEU A 21 -5.52 -0.14 -2.80
N LEU A 22 -5.59 -1.47 -2.65
CA LEU A 22 -5.43 -2.48 -3.72
C LEU A 22 -4.06 -2.46 -4.42
N GLY A 23 -3.10 -1.71 -3.87
CA GLY A 23 -1.71 -1.71 -4.32
C GLY A 23 -0.86 -2.75 -3.59
N THR A 24 0.38 -2.87 -4.05
CA THR A 24 1.42 -3.72 -3.44
C THR A 24 2.78 -3.05 -3.59
N SER A 25 3.80 -3.62 -2.96
CA SER A 25 5.20 -3.18 -3.10
C SER A 25 5.68 -3.15 -4.55
N ASP A 26 5.14 -4.01 -5.43
CA ASP A 26 5.49 -4.04 -6.86
C ASP A 26 5.15 -2.73 -7.59
N ASN A 27 4.12 -2.01 -7.14
CA ASN A 27 3.75 -0.73 -7.75
C ASN A 27 4.82 0.35 -7.55
N TRP A 28 5.62 0.21 -6.51
CA TRP A 28 6.65 1.19 -6.14
C TRP A 28 8.08 0.76 -6.51
N LEU A 29 8.27 -0.44 -7.07
CA LEU A 29 9.60 -1.00 -7.30
C LEU A 29 10.46 -0.13 -8.22
N THR A 30 9.88 0.45 -9.27
CA THR A 30 10.61 1.32 -10.21
C THR A 30 11.11 2.60 -9.54
N LEU A 31 10.26 3.26 -8.75
CA LEU A 31 10.65 4.46 -8.00
C LEU A 31 11.57 4.10 -6.83
N GLY A 32 11.30 2.98 -6.16
CA GLY A 32 12.14 2.46 -5.08
C GLY A 32 13.58 2.25 -5.52
N LYS A 33 13.81 1.70 -6.72
CA LYS A 33 15.16 1.57 -7.30
C LYS A 33 15.87 2.90 -7.50
N LYS A 34 15.15 3.94 -7.91
CA LYS A 34 15.71 5.30 -8.04
C LYS A 34 16.04 5.91 -6.67
N TYR A 35 15.15 5.74 -5.69
CA TYR A 35 15.40 6.24 -4.34
C TYR A 35 16.53 5.49 -3.65
N ALA A 36 16.74 4.22 -3.99
CA ALA A 36 17.81 3.38 -3.46
C ALA A 36 19.22 3.87 -3.84
N GLU A 37 19.35 4.80 -4.77
CA GLU A 37 20.62 5.49 -5.05
C GLU A 37 21.05 6.39 -3.88
N HIS A 38 20.14 6.77 -2.98
CA HIS A 38 20.37 7.72 -1.90
C HIS A 38 19.87 7.27 -0.51
N PHE A 39 19.02 6.23 -0.48
CA PHE A 39 18.35 5.77 0.73
C PHE A 39 18.36 4.24 0.85
N LYS A 40 18.29 3.76 2.08
CA LYS A 40 17.86 2.40 2.34
C LYS A 40 16.33 2.36 2.28
N VAL A 41 15.78 1.83 1.18
CA VAL A 41 14.36 1.88 0.87
C VAL A 41 13.68 0.59 1.33
N TYR A 42 12.59 0.71 2.08
CA TYR A 42 11.69 -0.36 2.45
C TYR A 42 10.33 -0.11 1.80
N ILE A 43 9.87 -1.00 0.95
CA ILE A 43 8.56 -0.93 0.31
C ILE A 43 7.69 -2.00 0.93
N LEU A 44 6.69 -1.59 1.72
CA LEU A 44 5.86 -2.54 2.47
C LEU A 44 4.62 -2.96 1.67
N ASP A 45 4.25 -4.23 1.77
CA ASP A 45 2.86 -4.65 1.57
C ASP A 45 2.12 -4.43 2.89
N GLN A 46 1.10 -3.56 2.89
CA GLN A 46 0.32 -3.30 4.10
C GLN A 46 -0.61 -4.47 4.40
N ARG A 47 -1.14 -4.61 5.64
CA ARG A 47 -2.11 -5.65 5.98
C ARG A 47 -3.21 -5.77 4.93
N ASN A 48 -3.70 -6.96 4.68
CA ASN A 48 -4.71 -7.30 3.67
C ASN A 48 -4.29 -7.04 2.22
N HIS A 49 -2.99 -6.79 1.94
CA HIS A 49 -2.48 -6.55 0.60
C HIS A 49 -1.23 -7.39 0.33
N GLY A 50 -1.06 -7.73 -0.96
CA GLY A 50 0.13 -8.42 -1.46
C GLY A 50 0.44 -9.71 -0.73
N GLN A 51 1.64 -9.81 -0.18
CA GLN A 51 2.12 -11.00 0.54
C GLN A 51 2.06 -10.85 2.06
N SER A 52 1.53 -9.72 2.57
CA SER A 52 1.31 -9.51 3.99
C SER A 52 0.11 -10.30 4.50
N PHE A 53 0.04 -10.44 5.81
CA PHE A 53 -1.05 -11.14 6.48
C PHE A 53 -2.41 -10.47 6.26
N HIS A 54 -3.48 -11.24 6.44
CA HIS A 54 -4.86 -10.78 6.43
C HIS A 54 -5.41 -10.75 7.85
N ASP A 55 -6.18 -9.70 8.15
CA ASP A 55 -6.82 -9.48 9.45
C ASP A 55 -8.16 -8.77 9.25
N ASP A 56 -9.14 -9.09 10.10
CA ASP A 56 -10.47 -8.47 10.06
C ASP A 56 -10.42 -6.99 10.48
N GLU A 57 -9.45 -6.63 11.33
CA GLU A 57 -9.23 -5.24 11.70
C GLU A 57 -8.49 -4.50 10.58
N PHE A 58 -9.21 -3.60 9.91
CA PHE A 58 -8.71 -2.79 8.82
C PHE A 58 -8.95 -1.30 9.10
N SER A 59 -8.09 -0.72 9.92
CA SER A 59 -8.14 0.68 10.34
C SER A 59 -6.78 1.37 10.22
N TYR A 60 -6.75 2.69 10.07
CA TYR A 60 -5.49 3.43 10.01
C TYR A 60 -4.65 3.30 11.28
N PRO A 61 -5.23 3.33 12.51
CA PRO A 61 -4.46 3.07 13.73
C PRO A 61 -3.83 1.68 13.74
N ALA A 62 -4.56 0.63 13.36
CA ALA A 62 -4.01 -0.73 13.30
C ALA A 62 -2.87 -0.84 12.27
N MET A 63 -3.00 -0.18 11.12
CA MET A 63 -1.93 -0.13 10.10
C MET A 63 -0.72 0.70 10.56
N ALA A 64 -0.93 1.75 11.36
CA ALA A 64 0.15 2.52 11.97
C ALA A 64 0.91 1.69 13.01
N GLU A 65 0.21 0.86 13.79
CA GLU A 65 0.82 -0.09 14.72
C GLU A 65 1.64 -1.16 13.99
N ASP A 66 1.17 -1.66 12.84
CA ASP A 66 1.97 -2.56 11.98
C ASP A 66 3.28 -1.91 11.54
N LEU A 67 3.22 -0.63 11.15
CA LEU A 67 4.41 0.12 10.77
C LEU A 67 5.38 0.28 11.95
N LEU A 68 4.87 0.54 13.17
CA LEU A 68 5.68 0.60 14.37
C LEU A 68 6.38 -0.74 14.64
N ASN A 69 5.63 -1.82 14.56
CA ASN A 69 6.14 -3.18 14.75
C ASN A 69 7.19 -3.54 13.69
N PHE A 70 6.95 -3.20 12.43
CA PHE A 70 7.93 -3.36 11.36
C PHE A 70 9.24 -2.60 11.68
N MET A 71 9.14 -1.32 12.04
CA MET A 71 10.32 -0.51 12.37
C MET A 71 11.09 -1.09 13.56
N ASN A 72 10.39 -1.60 14.58
CA ASN A 72 11.02 -2.23 15.74
C ASN A 72 11.75 -3.52 15.35
N ASN A 73 11.12 -4.39 14.55
CA ASN A 73 11.70 -5.65 14.09
C ASN A 73 12.93 -5.42 13.20
N GLN A 74 12.94 -4.34 12.42
CA GLN A 74 14.09 -3.95 11.57
C GLN A 74 15.14 -3.09 12.29
N ASN A 75 14.96 -2.81 13.59
CA ASN A 75 15.82 -1.91 14.39
C ASN A 75 15.94 -0.51 13.78
N ILE A 76 14.85 -0.02 13.17
CA ILE A 76 14.77 1.33 12.58
C ILE A 76 14.26 2.28 13.67
N GLU A 77 15.14 3.08 14.24
CA GLU A 77 14.76 4.06 15.25
C GLU A 77 13.92 5.19 14.67
N LYS A 78 14.32 5.69 13.50
CA LYS A 78 13.69 6.82 12.81
C LYS A 78 13.81 6.69 11.30
N ALA A 79 12.76 7.04 10.55
CA ALA A 79 12.74 6.92 9.10
C ALA A 79 12.08 8.12 8.40
N HIS A 80 12.41 8.32 7.12
CA HIS A 80 11.53 9.04 6.20
C HIS A 80 10.37 8.13 5.85
N ILE A 81 9.15 8.67 5.81
CA ILE A 81 7.95 7.91 5.47
C ILE A 81 7.26 8.56 4.29
N LEU A 82 7.08 7.80 3.21
CA LEU A 82 6.31 8.18 2.03
C LEU A 82 5.05 7.33 1.97
N GLY A 83 3.89 7.97 2.03
CA GLY A 83 2.59 7.30 1.91
C GLY A 83 1.79 7.84 0.73
N HIS A 84 1.26 6.96 -0.09
CA HIS A 84 0.38 7.30 -1.20
C HIS A 84 -1.06 6.92 -0.89
N SER A 85 -2.01 7.83 -1.10
CA SER A 85 -3.45 7.61 -0.92
C SER A 85 -3.75 6.99 0.47
N MET A 86 -4.27 5.76 0.56
CA MET A 86 -4.47 5.03 1.82
C MET A 86 -3.18 5.00 2.67
N GLY A 87 -2.03 4.67 2.07
CA GLY A 87 -0.72 4.70 2.74
C GLY A 87 -0.35 6.10 3.26
N GLY A 88 -0.84 7.16 2.60
CA GLY A 88 -0.70 8.54 3.08
C GLY A 88 -1.51 8.78 4.36
N LYS A 89 -2.71 8.22 4.48
CA LYS A 89 -3.49 8.25 5.72
C LYS A 89 -2.79 7.51 6.87
N VAL A 90 -2.26 6.32 6.57
CA VAL A 90 -1.46 5.56 7.55
C VAL A 90 -0.24 6.35 8.00
N ALA A 91 0.50 6.94 7.06
CA ALA A 91 1.69 7.73 7.35
C ALA A 91 1.38 8.97 8.22
N MET A 92 0.26 9.66 7.95
CA MET A 92 -0.21 10.79 8.77
C MET A 92 -0.62 10.34 10.17
N THR A 93 -1.37 9.24 10.30
CA THR A 93 -1.74 8.64 11.59
C THR A 93 -0.48 8.28 12.38
N PHE A 94 0.44 7.56 11.77
CA PHE A 94 1.71 7.19 12.39
C PHE A 94 2.52 8.41 12.85
N ALA A 95 2.60 9.45 12.03
CA ALA A 95 3.34 10.66 12.38
C ALA A 95 2.74 11.44 13.55
N THR A 96 1.41 11.36 13.76
CA THR A 96 0.74 11.98 14.91
C THR A 96 0.89 11.16 16.18
N GLU A 97 0.86 9.84 16.09
CA GLU A 97 0.99 8.91 17.23
C GLU A 97 2.46 8.70 17.65
N HIS A 98 3.37 8.70 16.68
CA HIS A 98 4.80 8.41 16.89
C HIS A 98 5.72 9.47 16.27
N PRO A 99 5.59 10.77 16.63
CA PRO A 99 6.31 11.87 15.98
C PRO A 99 7.84 11.72 16.06
N ASN A 100 8.36 11.10 17.11
CA ASN A 100 9.80 10.87 17.31
C ASN A 100 10.37 9.79 16.36
N ARG A 101 9.52 8.98 15.72
CA ARG A 101 9.90 7.91 14.79
C ARG A 101 9.96 8.39 13.33
N VAL A 102 9.49 9.62 13.04
CA VAL A 102 9.41 10.20 11.70
C VAL A 102 10.43 11.30 11.52
N ASP A 103 11.37 11.11 10.60
CA ASP A 103 12.33 12.17 10.21
C ASP A 103 11.68 13.17 9.25
N LYS A 104 11.10 12.66 8.14
CA LYS A 104 10.31 13.45 7.19
C LYS A 104 9.08 12.66 6.75
N LEU A 105 7.95 13.35 6.64
CA LEU A 105 6.71 12.80 6.13
C LEU A 105 6.46 13.32 4.71
N ILE A 106 6.23 12.41 3.77
CA ILE A 106 5.84 12.69 2.39
C ILE A 106 4.49 12.04 2.16
N VAL A 107 3.49 12.88 1.86
CA VAL A 107 2.12 12.43 1.57
C VAL A 107 1.81 12.73 0.12
N ALA A 108 1.51 11.68 -0.65
CA ALA A 108 1.20 11.79 -2.06
C ALA A 108 -0.27 11.49 -2.33
N ASP A 109 -0.92 12.37 -3.08
CA ASP A 109 -2.27 12.23 -3.62
C ASP A 109 -3.39 11.97 -2.59
N ILE A 110 -3.26 12.55 -1.40
CA ILE A 110 -4.28 12.51 -0.34
C ILE A 110 -4.05 13.66 0.66
N GLY A 111 -5.12 14.17 1.24
CA GLY A 111 -5.07 15.15 2.33
C GLY A 111 -5.56 14.59 3.67
N PRO A 112 -5.46 15.36 4.77
CA PRO A 112 -5.90 14.93 6.10
C PRO A 112 -7.43 14.85 6.25
N GLN A 113 -8.20 15.52 5.38
CA GLN A 113 -9.66 15.57 5.46
C GLN A 113 -10.31 14.20 5.19
N SER A 114 -11.56 14.03 5.63
CA SER A 114 -12.40 12.89 5.22
C SER A 114 -12.77 13.00 3.74
N TYR A 115 -12.85 11.85 3.10
CA TYR A 115 -13.32 11.70 1.72
C TYR A 115 -14.60 10.86 1.70
N PRO A 116 -15.60 11.22 0.89
CA PRO A 116 -16.75 10.35 0.68
C PRO A 116 -16.31 9.04 0.00
N PRO A 117 -17.06 7.94 0.18
CA PRO A 117 -16.78 6.69 -0.53
C PRO A 117 -16.80 6.92 -2.05
N HIS A 118 -15.71 6.61 -2.73
CA HIS A 118 -15.56 6.82 -4.18
C HIS A 118 -15.08 5.57 -4.94
N HIS A 119 -14.90 4.44 -4.25
CA HIS A 119 -14.46 3.18 -4.87
C HIS A 119 -15.62 2.20 -5.11
N THR A 120 -16.88 2.64 -5.02
CA THR A 120 -18.07 1.77 -5.09
C THR A 120 -18.12 0.96 -6.39
N LEU A 121 -17.79 1.58 -7.55
CA LEU A 121 -17.79 0.88 -8.84
C LEU A 121 -16.66 -0.13 -8.92
N ILE A 122 -15.48 0.18 -8.38
CA ILE A 122 -14.36 -0.74 -8.31
C ILE A 122 -14.74 -1.99 -7.51
N PHE A 123 -15.30 -1.82 -6.32
CA PHE A 123 -15.72 -2.97 -5.51
C PHE A 123 -16.87 -3.76 -6.17
N LYS A 124 -17.84 -3.09 -6.81
CA LYS A 124 -18.89 -3.79 -7.58
C LYS A 124 -18.28 -4.65 -8.70
N GLY A 125 -17.32 -4.11 -9.44
CA GLY A 125 -16.60 -4.84 -10.47
C GLY A 125 -15.84 -6.04 -9.90
N LEU A 126 -15.06 -5.84 -8.83
CA LEU A 126 -14.30 -6.93 -8.21
C LEU A 126 -15.21 -8.04 -7.66
N PHE A 127 -16.32 -7.69 -6.99
CA PHE A 127 -17.27 -8.66 -6.47
C PHE A 127 -18.11 -9.36 -7.55
N SER A 128 -18.17 -8.83 -8.77
CA SER A 128 -18.81 -9.51 -9.91
C SER A 128 -17.97 -10.64 -10.50
N LEU A 129 -16.68 -10.73 -10.15
CA LEU A 129 -15.80 -11.78 -10.64
C LEU A 129 -16.07 -13.09 -9.91
N ASP A 130 -16.42 -14.13 -10.66
CA ASP A 130 -16.50 -15.51 -10.16
C ASP A 130 -15.09 -16.13 -10.17
N LEU A 131 -14.30 -15.80 -9.12
CA LEU A 131 -12.90 -16.20 -9.04
C LEU A 131 -12.67 -17.70 -9.22
N PRO A 132 -13.47 -18.63 -8.61
CA PRO A 132 -13.29 -20.06 -8.79
C PRO A 132 -13.45 -20.56 -10.24
N ASN A 133 -14.26 -19.88 -11.04
CA ASN A 133 -14.56 -20.26 -12.42
C ASN A 133 -13.90 -19.35 -13.46
N LEU A 134 -13.07 -18.41 -13.02
CA LEU A 134 -12.39 -17.48 -13.91
C LEU A 134 -11.29 -18.19 -14.69
N SER A 135 -11.40 -18.22 -16.03
CA SER A 135 -10.47 -18.95 -16.89
C SER A 135 -9.17 -18.20 -17.21
N SER A 136 -9.19 -16.88 -17.16
CA SER A 136 -8.03 -16.03 -17.52
C SER A 136 -8.15 -14.60 -17.01
N ARG A 137 -6.99 -13.92 -16.93
CA ARG A 137 -6.94 -12.48 -16.66
C ARG A 137 -7.65 -11.65 -17.73
N LYS A 138 -7.69 -12.13 -18.99
CA LYS A 138 -8.40 -11.47 -20.08
C LYS A 138 -9.91 -11.48 -19.82
N GLU A 139 -10.46 -12.60 -19.40
CA GLU A 139 -11.89 -12.70 -19.03
C GLU A 139 -12.20 -11.75 -17.85
N ALA A 140 -11.31 -11.69 -16.84
CA ALA A 140 -11.46 -10.75 -15.75
C ALA A 140 -11.44 -9.29 -16.22
N ASP A 141 -10.54 -8.93 -17.14
CA ASP A 141 -10.48 -7.58 -17.71
C ASP A 141 -11.77 -7.22 -18.48
N GLU A 142 -12.31 -8.15 -19.27
CA GLU A 142 -13.57 -7.96 -20.00
C GLU A 142 -14.76 -7.74 -19.04
N LYS A 143 -14.87 -8.53 -17.99
CA LYS A 143 -15.91 -8.36 -16.95
C LYS A 143 -15.74 -7.05 -16.17
N LEU A 144 -14.52 -6.69 -15.78
CA LEU A 144 -14.25 -5.43 -15.12
C LEU A 144 -14.54 -4.21 -15.99
N ALA A 145 -14.43 -4.31 -17.31
CA ALA A 145 -14.70 -3.22 -18.24
C ALA A 145 -16.15 -2.72 -18.20
N GLU A 146 -17.09 -3.56 -17.75
CA GLU A 146 -18.50 -3.18 -17.55
C GLU A 146 -18.68 -2.15 -16.42
N TYR A 147 -17.76 -2.11 -15.45
CA TYR A 147 -17.80 -1.25 -14.27
C TYR A 147 -16.73 -0.15 -14.28
N ILE A 148 -15.59 -0.43 -14.92
CA ILE A 148 -14.38 0.38 -14.86
C ILE A 148 -13.89 0.62 -16.30
N PRO A 149 -14.23 1.75 -16.92
CA PRO A 149 -13.84 2.06 -18.30
C PRO A 149 -12.33 2.18 -18.52
N GLU A 150 -11.60 2.69 -17.50
CA GLU A 150 -10.18 3.01 -17.62
C GLU A 150 -9.32 1.75 -17.62
N PHE A 151 -8.72 1.45 -18.77
CA PHE A 151 -7.85 0.27 -18.94
C PHE A 151 -6.71 0.22 -17.92
N GLY A 152 -6.04 1.35 -17.64
CA GLY A 152 -4.95 1.41 -16.68
C GLY A 152 -5.36 1.02 -15.27
N VAL A 153 -6.58 1.43 -14.85
CA VAL A 153 -7.15 1.05 -13.54
C VAL A 153 -7.41 -0.45 -13.49
N ARG A 154 -8.01 -1.02 -14.52
CA ARG A 154 -8.25 -2.47 -14.57
C ARG A 154 -6.95 -3.26 -14.51
N GLN A 155 -5.92 -2.86 -15.28
CA GLN A 155 -4.60 -3.53 -15.24
C GLN A 155 -3.92 -3.42 -13.87
N PHE A 156 -4.12 -2.32 -13.15
CA PHE A 156 -3.67 -2.18 -11.77
C PHE A 156 -4.39 -3.16 -10.84
N LEU A 157 -5.72 -3.25 -10.92
CA LEU A 157 -6.54 -4.15 -10.10
C LEU A 157 -6.20 -5.62 -10.37
N LEU A 158 -6.03 -5.99 -11.63
CA LEU A 158 -5.72 -7.35 -12.07
C LEU A 158 -4.34 -7.86 -11.62
N LYS A 159 -3.48 -7.02 -11.05
CA LYS A 159 -2.24 -7.48 -10.42
C LYS A 159 -2.49 -8.27 -9.13
N ASN A 160 -3.69 -8.16 -8.56
CA ASN A 160 -4.09 -8.90 -7.37
C ASN A 160 -4.71 -10.28 -7.68
N LEU A 161 -4.78 -10.68 -8.96
CA LEU A 161 -5.25 -11.99 -9.45
C LEU A 161 -4.11 -12.93 -9.78
#